data_4106686dc97fce68b6102a06d2b490ff
#
_entry.id   4106686dc97fce68b6102a06d2b490ff
#
_cell.length_a   1.000
_cell.length_b   1.000
_cell.length_c   1.000
_cell.angle_alpha   90.00
_cell.angle_beta   90.00
_cell.angle_gamma   90.00
#
_symmetry.space_group_name_H-M   'P 1'
#
loop_
_entity.id
_entity.type
_entity.pdbx_description
1 polymer ?
#
loop_
_entity_poly.entity_id
_entity_poly.type
_entity_poly.pdbx_seq_one_letter_code
_entity_poly.pdbx_strand_id
1 'polypeptide(L)'
;QQYKKAGGMELPVVLIIVDQYGTFREKTENRYDDRMLQLAREGLANGIYLVLTVNNMNGSEIPQKLADNFKGRLSLQLNDRYLYREVLNAAQIEVYPEDNVKGRGLVQHQGDVLEYQTALARKAENDYQRMEQIQQYCQKVAQATDVTFARPIPEIPKYCVYSTYQQLEAVQKLLADDRSLPLGYYERSAAPWSLDMSKFYCYLVSGKKRTGKTNFLFVAAMTAALKGGKLYFFGD
;
A
#
# COMPACT_ATOMS: atom_id res chain seq x y z
N GLN A 1 13.81 9.11 20.50
CA GLN A 1 14.50 9.91 21.53
C GLN A 1 16.01 10.08 21.23
N GLN A 2 16.75 9.02 20.85
CA GLN A 2 18.18 9.11 20.52
C GLN A 2 18.44 10.00 19.30
N TYR A 3 17.60 9.91 18.26
CA TYR A 3 17.73 10.73 17.05
C TYR A 3 17.52 12.23 17.34
N LYS A 4 16.54 12.59 18.18
CA LYS A 4 16.30 13.97 18.65
C LYS A 4 17.50 14.49 19.46
N LYS A 5 18.08 13.64 20.33
CA LYS A 5 19.27 14.00 21.13
C LYS A 5 20.50 14.24 20.24
N ALA A 6 20.58 13.63 19.07
CA ALA A 6 21.64 13.83 18.08
C ALA A 6 21.42 15.06 17.18
N GLY A 7 20.41 15.91 17.43
CA GLY A 7 20.10 17.11 16.63
C GLY A 7 19.38 16.83 15.32
N GLY A 8 18.80 15.63 15.14
CA GLY A 8 17.99 15.30 13.99
C GLY A 8 16.61 16.00 14.00
N MET A 9 16.06 16.25 12.79
CA MET A 9 14.69 16.76 12.65
C MET A 9 13.67 15.81 13.27
N GLU A 10 12.53 16.35 13.75
CA GLU A 10 11.42 15.50 14.18
C GLU A 10 10.92 14.63 13.04
N LEU A 11 11.00 13.31 13.22
CA LEU A 11 10.40 12.39 12.28
C LEU A 11 8.88 12.42 12.47
N PRO A 12 8.10 12.49 11.39
CA PRO A 12 6.64 12.46 11.47
C PRO A 12 6.17 11.11 12.03
N VAL A 13 5.06 11.13 12.76
CA VAL A 13 4.35 9.92 13.15
C VAL A 13 3.74 9.29 11.90
N VAL A 14 3.93 8.00 11.73
CA VAL A 14 3.37 7.23 10.61
C VAL A 14 2.25 6.34 11.13
N LEU A 15 1.05 6.50 10.60
CA LEU A 15 -0.08 5.61 10.87
C LEU A 15 -0.34 4.74 9.63
N ILE A 16 -0.18 3.44 9.79
CA ILE A 16 -0.47 2.43 8.76
C ILE A 16 -1.81 1.79 9.08
N ILE A 17 -2.78 1.94 8.19
CA ILE A 17 -4.11 1.35 8.31
C ILE A 17 -4.28 0.34 7.20
N VAL A 18 -4.58 -0.91 7.56
CA VAL A 18 -4.90 -1.98 6.59
C VAL A 18 -6.30 -2.48 6.88
N ASP A 19 -7.22 -2.13 6.01
CA ASP A 19 -8.59 -2.61 6.06
C ASP A 19 -8.69 -4.01 5.43
N GLN A 20 -9.43 -4.92 6.09
CA GLN A 20 -9.58 -6.33 5.69
C GLN A 20 -8.22 -7.02 5.50
N TYR A 21 -7.45 -7.11 6.57
CA TYR A 21 -6.09 -7.66 6.53
C TYR A 21 -6.03 -9.09 5.96
N GLY A 22 -7.04 -9.93 6.20
CA GLY A 22 -7.13 -11.26 5.59
C GLY A 22 -7.14 -11.21 4.05
N THR A 23 -7.93 -10.30 3.47
CA THR A 23 -7.96 -10.07 2.00
C THR A 23 -6.61 -9.53 1.48
N PHE A 24 -5.95 -8.65 2.24
CA PHE A 24 -4.61 -8.18 1.89
C PHE A 24 -3.62 -9.34 1.85
N ARG A 25 -3.63 -10.23 2.85
CA ARG A 25 -2.78 -11.42 2.90
C ARG A 25 -3.00 -12.35 1.69
N GLU A 26 -4.25 -12.66 1.40
CA GLU A 26 -4.62 -13.50 0.26
C GLU A 26 -4.09 -12.92 -1.06
N LYS A 27 -4.38 -11.65 -1.34
CA LYS A 27 -3.94 -10.97 -2.56
C LYS A 27 -2.42 -10.87 -2.70
N THR A 28 -1.71 -10.84 -1.59
CA THR A 28 -0.24 -10.76 -1.56
C THR A 28 0.43 -12.11 -1.35
N GLU A 29 -0.35 -13.22 -1.34
CA GLU A 29 0.17 -14.57 -1.11
C GLU A 29 1.02 -14.67 0.18
N ASN A 30 0.59 -13.96 1.23
CA ASN A 30 1.24 -13.88 2.55
C ASN A 30 2.70 -13.34 2.53
N ARG A 31 3.15 -12.73 1.43
CA ARG A 31 4.56 -12.27 1.27
C ARG A 31 4.99 -11.21 2.29
N TYR A 32 4.05 -10.53 2.91
CA TYR A 32 4.34 -9.44 3.84
C TYR A 32 4.16 -9.80 5.31
N ASP A 33 3.80 -11.03 5.65
CA ASP A 33 3.55 -11.45 7.04
C ASP A 33 4.73 -11.14 7.97
N ASP A 34 5.96 -11.47 7.57
CA ASP A 34 7.16 -11.20 8.37
C ASP A 34 7.40 -9.68 8.54
N ARG A 35 7.13 -8.88 7.51
CA ARG A 35 7.27 -7.42 7.58
C ARG A 35 6.23 -6.80 8.49
N MET A 36 4.98 -7.27 8.42
CA MET A 36 3.91 -6.84 9.31
C MET A 36 4.21 -7.21 10.76
N LEU A 37 4.74 -8.41 11.00
CA LEU A 37 5.19 -8.84 12.33
C LEU A 37 6.32 -7.95 12.85
N GLN A 38 7.30 -7.61 12.02
CA GLN A 38 8.37 -6.69 12.38
C GLN A 38 7.83 -5.30 12.73
N LEU A 39 6.92 -4.75 11.93
CA LEU A 39 6.27 -3.46 12.20
C LEU A 39 5.48 -3.48 13.50
N ALA A 40 4.75 -4.56 13.80
CA ALA A 40 4.00 -4.69 15.04
C ALA A 40 4.90 -4.74 16.29
N ARG A 41 6.11 -5.28 16.17
CA ARG A 41 7.09 -5.39 17.29
C ARG A 41 7.91 -4.12 17.49
N GLU A 42 8.39 -3.53 16.41
CA GLU A 42 9.41 -2.49 16.43
C GLU A 42 8.87 -1.11 16.05
N GLY A 43 7.69 -1.04 15.42
CA GLY A 43 7.14 0.18 14.84
C GLY A 43 6.95 1.30 15.86
N LEU A 44 6.43 0.98 17.04
CA LEU A 44 6.15 1.98 18.09
C LEU A 44 7.43 2.74 18.51
N ALA A 45 8.56 2.06 18.62
CA ALA A 45 9.83 2.69 18.96
C ALA A 45 10.31 3.69 17.89
N ASN A 46 9.82 3.53 16.67
CA ASN A 46 10.14 4.37 15.51
C ASN A 46 8.99 5.35 15.14
N GLY A 47 7.97 5.49 16.00
CA GLY A 47 6.82 6.35 15.73
C GLY A 47 5.86 5.83 14.67
N ILE A 48 5.87 4.51 14.41
CA ILE A 48 4.99 3.86 13.45
C ILE A 48 3.87 3.15 14.22
N TYR A 49 2.64 3.48 13.91
CA TYR A 49 1.43 2.87 14.46
C TYR A 49 0.75 2.02 13.39
N LEU A 50 0.26 0.86 13.80
CA LEU A 50 -0.39 -0.10 12.92
C LEU A 50 -1.82 -0.35 13.38
N VAL A 51 -2.78 -0.18 12.48
CA VAL A 51 -4.20 -0.49 12.67
C VAL A 51 -4.64 -1.48 11.62
N LEU A 52 -5.13 -2.63 12.05
CA LEU A 52 -5.65 -3.68 11.16
C LEU A 52 -7.13 -3.92 11.46
N THR A 53 -7.93 -4.13 10.43
CA THR A 53 -9.27 -4.69 10.58
C THR A 53 -9.28 -6.13 10.07
N VAL A 54 -9.99 -7.00 10.78
CA VAL A 54 -10.18 -8.42 10.44
C VAL A 54 -11.63 -8.81 10.66
N ASN A 55 -12.12 -9.77 9.90
CA ASN A 55 -13.47 -10.29 10.09
C ASN A 55 -13.51 -11.34 11.21
N ASN A 56 -12.44 -12.10 11.36
CA ASN A 56 -12.29 -13.16 12.36
C ASN A 56 -10.84 -13.23 12.89
N MET A 57 -10.66 -13.82 14.06
CA MET A 57 -9.33 -14.03 14.66
C MET A 57 -8.67 -15.36 14.28
N ASN A 58 -9.11 -15.99 13.18
CA ASN A 58 -8.52 -17.25 12.72
C ASN A 58 -7.20 -17.04 11.97
N GLY A 59 -6.40 -18.10 11.83
CA GLY A 59 -5.08 -18.04 11.19
C GLY A 59 -5.08 -17.71 9.70
N SER A 60 -6.23 -17.82 9.00
CA SER A 60 -6.36 -17.37 7.60
C SER A 60 -6.46 -15.85 7.51
N GLU A 61 -7.16 -15.22 8.45
CA GLU A 61 -7.32 -13.75 8.51
C GLU A 61 -6.07 -13.07 9.10
N ILE A 62 -5.59 -13.56 10.25
CA ILE A 62 -4.43 -12.98 10.93
C ILE A 62 -3.58 -14.09 11.60
N PRO A 63 -2.25 -14.15 11.34
CA PRO A 63 -1.37 -15.07 12.03
C PRO A 63 -1.36 -14.81 13.54
N GLN A 64 -1.44 -15.86 14.37
CA GLN A 64 -1.46 -15.74 15.82
C GLN A 64 -0.26 -14.94 16.35
N LYS A 65 0.94 -15.19 15.82
CA LYS A 65 2.15 -14.44 16.19
C LYS A 65 2.03 -12.94 15.98
N LEU A 66 1.30 -12.53 14.94
CA LEU A 66 1.03 -11.12 14.66
C LEU A 66 -0.04 -10.57 15.61
N ALA A 67 -1.15 -11.29 15.77
CA ALA A 67 -2.25 -10.92 16.66
C ALA A 67 -1.80 -10.69 18.12
N ASP A 68 -0.86 -11.49 18.63
CA ASP A 68 -0.33 -11.40 20.00
C ASP A 68 0.42 -10.08 20.27
N ASN A 69 0.88 -9.39 19.24
CA ASN A 69 1.54 -8.09 19.36
C ASN A 69 0.55 -6.91 19.47
N PHE A 70 -0.73 -7.12 19.14
CA PHE A 70 -1.76 -6.11 19.30
C PHE A 70 -2.32 -6.16 20.72
N LYS A 71 -1.94 -5.16 21.53
CA LYS A 71 -2.45 -5.02 22.91
C LYS A 71 -3.75 -4.22 22.95
N GLY A 72 -3.93 -3.26 22.04
CA GLY A 72 -5.20 -2.54 21.86
C GLY A 72 -6.10 -3.35 20.91
N ARG A 73 -7.16 -3.94 21.44
CA ARG A 73 -8.11 -4.73 20.69
C ARG A 73 -9.53 -4.20 20.92
N LEU A 74 -10.27 -4.09 19.83
CA LEU A 74 -11.66 -3.67 19.83
C LEU A 74 -12.46 -4.67 19.00
N SER A 75 -13.69 -4.90 19.38
CA SER A 75 -14.65 -5.62 18.54
C SER A 75 -15.83 -4.74 18.21
N LEU A 76 -16.36 -4.85 17.01
CA LEU A 76 -17.72 -4.46 16.69
C LEU A 76 -18.64 -5.66 16.94
N GLN A 77 -19.90 -5.59 16.49
CA GLN A 77 -20.85 -6.70 16.66
C GLN A 77 -20.32 -7.96 15.95
N LEU A 78 -20.27 -9.06 16.68
CA LEU A 78 -19.88 -10.39 16.21
C LEU A 78 -21.09 -11.34 16.27
N ASN A 79 -21.07 -12.36 15.42
CA ASN A 79 -22.18 -13.31 15.33
C ASN A 79 -22.23 -14.29 16.52
N ASP A 80 -21.11 -14.50 17.21
CA ASP A 80 -21.02 -15.44 18.31
C ASP A 80 -20.36 -14.79 19.54
N ARG A 81 -20.96 -15.03 20.71
CA ARG A 81 -20.46 -14.52 22.00
C ARG A 81 -19.06 -15.03 22.35
N TYR A 82 -18.69 -16.22 21.93
CA TYR A 82 -17.36 -16.77 22.16
C TYR A 82 -16.26 -15.98 21.46
N LEU A 83 -16.54 -15.43 20.27
CA LEU A 83 -15.57 -14.68 19.50
C LEU A 83 -15.11 -13.39 20.19
N TYR A 84 -15.96 -12.78 21.02
CA TYR A 84 -15.56 -11.59 21.79
C TYR A 84 -14.42 -11.89 22.77
N ARG A 85 -14.41 -13.07 23.40
CA ARG A 85 -13.34 -13.49 24.30
C ARG A 85 -12.02 -13.63 23.55
N GLU A 86 -12.08 -14.22 22.38
CA GLU A 86 -10.92 -14.41 21.51
C GLU A 86 -10.37 -13.06 21.04
N VAL A 87 -11.22 -12.19 20.50
CA VAL A 87 -10.82 -10.86 20.01
C VAL A 87 -10.20 -10.03 21.12
N LEU A 88 -10.88 -9.92 22.27
CA LEU A 88 -10.44 -9.07 23.38
C LEU A 88 -9.38 -9.72 24.26
N ASN A 89 -9.09 -11.01 24.07
CA ASN A 89 -8.23 -11.82 24.96
C ASN A 89 -8.66 -11.70 26.43
N ALA A 90 -9.97 -11.72 26.68
CA ALA A 90 -10.57 -11.57 27.99
C ALA A 90 -11.05 -12.90 28.53
N ALA A 91 -10.73 -13.21 29.80
CA ALA A 91 -11.15 -14.46 30.45
C ALA A 91 -12.67 -14.54 30.63
N GLN A 92 -13.30 -13.41 30.96
CA GLN A 92 -14.72 -13.29 31.18
C GLN A 92 -15.27 -12.02 30.54
N ILE A 93 -16.48 -12.10 29.98
CA ILE A 93 -17.21 -10.96 29.38
C ILE A 93 -18.63 -11.01 29.93
N GLU A 94 -19.01 -9.95 30.62
CA GLU A 94 -20.34 -9.80 31.23
C GLU A 94 -21.26 -8.93 30.39
N VAL A 95 -20.68 -8.04 29.55
CA VAL A 95 -21.40 -7.10 28.72
C VAL A 95 -21.27 -7.47 27.25
N TYR A 96 -22.36 -7.40 26.51
CA TYR A 96 -22.37 -7.62 25.07
C TYR A 96 -22.98 -6.40 24.37
N PRO A 97 -22.53 -6.05 23.15
CA PRO A 97 -23.07 -4.90 22.44
C PRO A 97 -24.54 -5.13 22.07
N GLU A 98 -25.33 -4.06 22.11
CA GLU A 98 -26.72 -4.08 21.69
C GLU A 98 -26.86 -4.52 20.23
N ASP A 99 -27.75 -5.47 19.97
CA ASP A 99 -27.95 -6.04 18.64
C ASP A 99 -28.47 -5.01 17.64
N ASN A 100 -27.98 -5.12 16.41
CA ASN A 100 -28.39 -4.29 15.25
C ASN A 100 -28.07 -2.79 15.38
N VAL A 101 -27.24 -2.37 16.34
CA VAL A 101 -26.78 -0.99 16.46
C VAL A 101 -25.42 -0.85 15.76
N LYS A 102 -25.41 -0.23 14.58
CA LYS A 102 -24.16 -0.02 13.82
C LYS A 102 -23.17 0.82 14.61
N GLY A 103 -21.94 0.35 14.69
CA GLY A 103 -20.84 1.04 15.38
C GLY A 103 -20.78 0.76 16.89
N ARG A 104 -21.68 -0.09 17.44
CA ARG A 104 -21.56 -0.64 18.78
C ARG A 104 -20.49 -1.73 18.83
N GLY A 105 -19.76 -1.75 19.92
CA GLY A 105 -18.71 -2.74 20.11
C GLY A 105 -18.20 -2.81 21.53
N LEU A 106 -17.21 -3.66 21.74
CA LEU A 106 -16.55 -3.84 23.03
C LEU A 106 -15.08 -3.47 22.97
N VAL A 107 -14.60 -2.89 24.05
CA VAL A 107 -13.18 -2.55 24.25
C VAL A 107 -12.77 -2.93 25.66
N GLN A 108 -11.52 -3.39 25.81
CA GLN A 108 -10.93 -3.63 27.14
C GLN A 108 -10.27 -2.33 27.63
N HIS A 109 -10.67 -1.86 28.79
CA HIS A 109 -10.12 -0.69 29.45
C HIS A 109 -9.82 -0.99 30.93
N GLN A 110 -8.55 -0.85 31.35
CA GLN A 110 -8.10 -1.07 32.72
C GLN A 110 -8.47 -2.44 33.33
N GLY A 111 -8.61 -3.46 32.49
CA GLY A 111 -8.98 -4.81 32.92
C GLY A 111 -10.48 -5.14 32.73
N ASP A 112 -11.32 -4.14 32.63
CA ASP A 112 -12.76 -4.28 32.41
C ASP A 112 -13.10 -4.28 30.92
N VAL A 113 -14.16 -5.00 30.53
CA VAL A 113 -14.71 -4.96 29.19
C VAL A 113 -15.90 -4.02 29.20
N LEU A 114 -15.82 -2.97 28.39
CA LEU A 114 -16.82 -1.91 28.30
C LEU A 114 -17.43 -1.88 26.89
N GLU A 115 -18.71 -1.56 26.83
CA GLU A 115 -19.37 -1.24 25.57
C GLU A 115 -19.02 0.17 25.14
N TYR A 116 -18.80 0.37 23.81
CA TYR A 116 -18.58 1.70 23.24
C TYR A 116 -19.41 1.91 21.99
N GLN A 117 -19.59 3.16 21.62
CA GLN A 117 -20.27 3.58 20.38
C GLN A 117 -19.31 4.38 19.52
N THR A 118 -19.04 3.92 18.31
CA THR A 118 -18.28 4.69 17.33
C THR A 118 -19.09 5.87 16.82
N ALA A 119 -18.48 7.04 16.79
CA ALA A 119 -19.09 8.23 16.21
C ALA A 119 -19.25 8.07 14.68
N LEU A 120 -20.36 8.55 14.15
CA LEU A 120 -20.58 8.56 12.72
C LEU A 120 -19.73 9.66 12.06
N ALA A 121 -18.92 9.31 11.07
CA ALA A 121 -18.03 10.24 10.39
C ALA A 121 -18.80 11.43 9.76
N ARG A 122 -19.93 11.14 9.11
CA ARG A 122 -20.86 12.14 8.56
C ARG A 122 -22.26 11.58 8.54
N LYS A 123 -23.26 12.42 8.91
CA LYS A 123 -24.67 12.06 8.76
C LYS A 123 -25.08 12.25 7.30
N ALA A 124 -25.60 11.23 6.68
CA ALA A 124 -26.11 11.26 5.32
C ALA A 124 -27.27 10.26 5.16
N GLU A 125 -28.09 10.42 4.15
CA GLU A 125 -29.23 9.55 3.87
C GLU A 125 -28.80 8.15 3.38
N ASN A 126 -27.67 8.09 2.69
CA ASN A 126 -27.11 6.85 2.18
C ASN A 126 -25.57 6.86 2.21
N ASP A 127 -24.96 5.69 1.96
CA ASP A 127 -23.52 5.53 2.02
C ASP A 127 -22.77 6.29 0.91
N TYR A 128 -23.38 6.46 -0.26
CA TYR A 128 -22.79 7.22 -1.37
C TYR A 128 -22.62 8.70 -0.98
N GLN A 129 -23.70 9.34 -0.49
CA GLN A 129 -23.65 10.73 -0.01
C GLN A 129 -22.66 10.91 1.15
N ARG A 130 -22.57 9.89 2.04
CA ARG A 130 -21.60 9.93 3.14
C ARG A 130 -20.17 9.95 2.62
N MET A 131 -19.85 9.10 1.66
CA MET A 131 -18.53 9.05 1.04
C MET A 131 -18.20 10.35 0.32
N GLU A 132 -19.13 10.93 -0.42
CA GLU A 132 -18.95 12.22 -1.08
C GLU A 132 -18.66 13.35 -0.06
N GLN A 133 -19.42 13.42 1.02
CA GLN A 133 -19.21 14.41 2.09
C GLN A 133 -17.84 14.23 2.78
N ILE A 134 -17.40 12.99 2.99
CA ILE A 134 -16.08 12.70 3.56
C ILE A 134 -15.00 13.17 2.59
N GLN A 135 -15.13 12.87 1.31
CA GLN A 135 -14.17 13.28 0.29
C GLN A 135 -14.06 14.81 0.18
N GLN A 136 -15.19 15.51 0.17
CA GLN A 136 -15.22 16.98 0.17
C GLN A 136 -14.56 17.56 1.42
N TYR A 137 -14.80 16.96 2.58
CA TYR A 137 -14.16 17.38 3.83
C TYR A 137 -12.64 17.18 3.78
N CYS A 138 -12.17 16.02 3.31
CA CYS A 138 -10.75 15.74 3.15
C CYS A 138 -10.08 16.74 2.20
N GLN A 139 -10.73 17.08 1.07
CA GLN A 139 -10.25 18.09 0.14
C GLN A 139 -10.13 19.49 0.79
N LYS A 140 -11.13 19.89 1.56
CA LYS A 140 -11.09 21.19 2.30
C LYS A 140 -9.95 21.23 3.32
N VAL A 141 -9.77 20.14 4.08
CA VAL A 141 -8.66 20.06 5.05
C VAL A 141 -7.32 20.10 4.32
N ALA A 142 -7.19 19.39 3.21
CA ALA A 142 -6.00 19.38 2.39
C ALA A 142 -5.63 20.77 1.85
N GLN A 143 -6.62 21.57 1.46
CA GLN A 143 -6.41 22.94 0.98
C GLN A 143 -6.11 23.94 2.10
N ALA A 144 -6.63 23.69 3.31
CA ALA A 144 -6.48 24.59 4.45
C ALA A 144 -5.21 24.36 5.25
N THR A 145 -4.51 23.27 5.03
CA THR A 145 -3.30 22.86 5.76
C THR A 145 -2.10 22.84 4.82
N ASP A 146 -0.99 23.46 5.24
CA ASP A 146 0.29 23.40 4.52
C ASP A 146 0.98 22.04 4.81
N VAL A 147 0.31 20.94 4.42
CA VAL A 147 0.77 19.59 4.66
C VAL A 147 1.36 19.03 3.37
N THR A 148 2.60 18.57 3.44
CA THR A 148 3.19 17.78 2.37
C THR A 148 2.52 16.41 2.33
N PHE A 149 1.77 16.14 1.27
CA PHE A 149 1.14 14.84 1.07
C PHE A 149 2.17 13.72 0.96
N ALA A 150 1.81 12.54 1.45
CA ALA A 150 2.59 11.33 1.18
C ALA A 150 2.73 11.13 -0.34
N ARG A 151 3.91 10.69 -0.77
CA ARG A 151 4.11 10.36 -2.19
C ARG A 151 3.12 9.25 -2.58
N PRO A 152 2.45 9.35 -3.72
CA PRO A 152 1.60 8.28 -4.20
C PRO A 152 2.42 7.01 -4.38
N ILE A 153 1.81 5.85 -4.12
CA ILE A 153 2.43 4.57 -4.44
C ILE A 153 2.55 4.50 -5.96
N PRO A 154 3.77 4.33 -6.52
CA PRO A 154 3.94 4.30 -7.95
C PRO A 154 3.28 3.04 -8.54
N GLU A 155 2.47 3.23 -9.57
CA GLU A 155 1.80 2.15 -10.29
C GLU A 155 2.25 2.12 -11.73
N ILE A 156 2.48 0.90 -12.27
CA ILE A 156 2.71 0.72 -13.69
C ILE A 156 1.35 0.89 -14.40
N PRO A 157 1.25 1.77 -15.41
CA PRO A 157 0.02 1.92 -16.17
C PRO A 157 -0.42 0.58 -16.78
N LYS A 158 -1.71 0.23 -16.66
CA LYS A 158 -2.27 -0.99 -17.24
C LYS A 158 -1.98 -1.12 -18.74
N TYR A 159 -1.94 0.02 -19.42
CA TYR A 159 -1.55 0.14 -20.82
C TYR A 159 -0.41 1.17 -20.91
N CYS A 160 0.81 0.67 -21.12
CA CYS A 160 1.98 1.51 -21.33
C CYS A 160 2.13 1.79 -22.82
N VAL A 161 1.56 2.91 -23.29
CA VAL A 161 1.71 3.35 -24.69
C VAL A 161 3.00 4.16 -24.81
N TYR A 162 3.83 3.84 -25.81
CA TYR A 162 5.14 4.45 -25.98
C TYR A 162 5.09 5.97 -26.13
N SER A 163 4.09 6.51 -26.84
CA SER A 163 3.93 7.97 -27.02
C SER A 163 3.69 8.72 -25.68
N THR A 164 3.02 8.09 -24.72
CA THR A 164 2.84 8.66 -23.38
C THR A 164 4.06 8.41 -22.52
N TYR A 165 4.67 7.22 -22.61
CA TYR A 165 5.87 6.85 -21.86
C TYR A 165 7.04 7.78 -22.14
N GLN A 166 7.31 8.08 -23.41
CA GLN A 166 8.41 8.95 -23.81
C GLN A 166 8.27 10.40 -23.27
N GLN A 167 7.05 10.87 -22.99
CA GLN A 167 6.81 12.23 -22.49
C GLN A 167 7.08 12.39 -20.98
N LEU A 168 7.26 11.31 -20.26
CA LEU A 168 7.55 11.38 -18.83
C LEU A 168 8.90 12.08 -18.59
N GLU A 169 8.92 13.01 -17.63
CA GLU A 169 10.15 13.75 -17.28
C GLU A 169 11.34 12.82 -16.96
N ALA A 170 11.08 11.74 -16.22
CA ALA A 170 12.10 10.75 -15.87
C ALA A 170 12.62 10.01 -17.11
N VAL A 171 11.78 9.76 -18.12
CA VAL A 171 12.18 9.14 -19.39
C VAL A 171 12.95 10.13 -20.25
N GLN A 172 12.55 11.38 -20.28
CA GLN A 172 13.27 12.44 -21.00
C GLN A 172 14.70 12.63 -20.46
N LYS A 173 14.89 12.53 -19.13
CA LYS A 173 16.22 12.53 -18.53
C LYS A 173 17.08 11.33 -18.99
N LEU A 174 16.48 10.14 -19.11
CA LEU A 174 17.16 8.95 -19.63
C LEU A 174 17.44 9.05 -21.15
N LEU A 175 16.56 9.67 -21.91
CA LEU A 175 16.79 9.93 -23.33
C LEU A 175 17.93 10.92 -23.58
N ALA A 176 18.12 11.86 -22.69
CA ALA A 176 19.24 12.82 -22.76
C ALA A 176 20.60 12.20 -22.36
N ASP A 177 20.60 11.06 -21.65
CA ASP A 177 21.81 10.32 -21.30
C ASP A 177 22.19 9.36 -22.45
N ASP A 178 23.33 9.58 -23.11
CA ASP A 178 23.80 8.78 -24.26
C ASP A 178 24.00 7.29 -23.96
N ARG A 179 24.10 6.93 -22.68
CA ARG A 179 24.34 5.56 -22.23
C ARG A 179 23.06 4.79 -21.93
N SER A 180 21.93 5.45 -21.88
CA SER A 180 20.65 4.87 -21.48
C SER A 180 19.69 4.73 -22.66
N LEU A 181 19.07 3.56 -22.82
CA LEU A 181 18.01 3.31 -23.77
C LEU A 181 16.72 2.93 -22.99
N PRO A 182 15.83 3.90 -22.66
CA PRO A 182 14.63 3.63 -21.86
C PRO A 182 13.58 2.86 -22.68
N LEU A 183 13.05 1.75 -22.09
CA LEU A 183 12.16 0.83 -22.81
C LEU A 183 10.90 0.45 -22.04
N GLY A 184 10.78 0.79 -20.77
CA GLY A 184 9.63 0.39 -19.95
C GLY A 184 9.78 0.77 -18.49
N TYR A 185 9.17 -0.01 -17.59
CA TYR A 185 9.16 0.25 -16.16
C TYR A 185 9.68 -0.93 -15.34
N TYR A 186 10.29 -0.64 -14.21
CA TYR A 186 10.52 -1.63 -13.16
C TYR A 186 9.22 -1.93 -12.42
N GLU A 187 8.89 -3.21 -12.23
CA GLU A 187 7.67 -3.62 -11.53
C GLU A 187 7.53 -3.01 -10.13
N ARG A 188 8.58 -3.08 -9.32
CA ARG A 188 8.52 -2.69 -7.90
C ARG A 188 8.47 -1.20 -7.64
N SER A 189 9.10 -0.42 -8.49
CA SER A 189 9.25 1.03 -8.28
C SER A 189 8.43 1.85 -9.24
N ALA A 190 7.85 1.21 -10.28
CA ALA A 190 7.27 1.88 -11.44
C ALA A 190 8.17 2.99 -12.04
N ALA A 191 9.45 2.96 -11.72
CA ALA A 191 10.43 3.85 -12.32
C ALA A 191 10.75 3.39 -13.76
N PRO A 192 11.08 4.32 -14.67
CA PRO A 192 11.53 3.96 -16.00
C PRO A 192 12.73 3.00 -15.96
N TRP A 193 12.64 1.94 -16.77
CA TRP A 193 13.70 0.99 -16.99
C TRP A 193 14.42 1.26 -18.30
N SER A 194 15.75 1.16 -18.32
CA SER A 194 16.58 1.37 -19.49
C SER A 194 17.63 0.27 -19.65
N LEU A 195 18.02 0.00 -20.90
CA LEU A 195 19.26 -0.72 -21.19
C LEU A 195 20.44 0.19 -20.93
N ASP A 196 21.48 -0.33 -20.28
CA ASP A 196 22.73 0.41 -20.03
C ASP A 196 23.73 0.10 -21.15
N MET A 197 23.77 0.98 -22.14
CA MET A 197 24.63 0.85 -23.32
C MET A 197 26.13 1.02 -23.00
N SER A 198 26.48 1.41 -21.79
CA SER A 198 27.89 1.53 -21.38
C SER A 198 28.47 0.22 -20.86
N LYS A 199 27.63 -0.69 -20.35
CA LYS A 199 28.06 -1.94 -19.72
C LYS A 199 28.08 -3.12 -20.68
N PHE A 200 27.14 -3.16 -21.62
CA PHE A 200 26.94 -4.32 -22.49
C PHE A 200 26.84 -3.88 -23.95
N TYR A 201 27.58 -4.58 -24.81
CA TYR A 201 27.55 -4.37 -26.27
C TYR A 201 26.52 -5.24 -26.97
N CYS A 202 26.07 -6.32 -26.31
CA CYS A 202 25.12 -7.27 -26.87
C CYS A 202 24.04 -7.57 -25.85
N TYR A 203 22.79 -7.60 -26.33
CA TYR A 203 21.62 -7.97 -25.52
C TYR A 203 20.89 -9.14 -26.21
N LEU A 204 20.58 -10.17 -25.45
CA LEU A 204 19.76 -11.29 -25.90
C LEU A 204 18.36 -11.17 -25.31
N VAL A 205 17.34 -11.14 -26.17
CA VAL A 205 15.93 -11.10 -25.77
C VAL A 205 15.29 -12.45 -26.08
N SER A 206 14.89 -13.16 -25.07
CA SER A 206 14.27 -14.48 -25.15
C SER A 206 12.83 -14.45 -24.61
N GLY A 207 11.96 -15.30 -25.14
CA GLY A 207 10.58 -15.43 -24.67
C GLY A 207 9.77 -16.41 -25.53
N LYS A 208 8.66 -16.91 -24.98
CA LYS A 208 7.73 -17.80 -25.72
C LYS A 208 7.13 -17.08 -26.93
N LYS A 209 6.49 -17.82 -27.81
CA LYS A 209 5.74 -17.26 -28.95
C LYS A 209 4.66 -16.30 -28.42
N ARG A 210 4.50 -15.16 -29.06
CA ARG A 210 3.50 -14.10 -28.73
C ARG A 210 3.69 -13.39 -27.37
N THR A 211 4.88 -13.38 -26.79
CA THR A 211 5.17 -12.67 -25.53
C THR A 211 5.68 -11.22 -25.71
N GLY A 212 5.63 -10.68 -26.92
CA GLY A 212 5.97 -9.28 -27.19
C GLY A 212 7.41 -9.01 -27.61
N LYS A 213 8.21 -10.03 -27.99
CA LYS A 213 9.60 -9.82 -28.46
C LYS A 213 9.69 -8.81 -29.60
N THR A 214 8.84 -8.92 -30.59
CA THR A 214 8.81 -7.97 -31.74
C THR A 214 8.44 -6.57 -31.29
N ASN A 215 7.45 -6.42 -30.38
CA ASN A 215 7.12 -5.12 -29.81
C ASN A 215 8.30 -4.53 -29.03
N PHE A 216 9.03 -5.34 -28.25
CA PHE A 216 10.24 -4.88 -27.58
C PHE A 216 11.27 -4.33 -28.56
N LEU A 217 11.50 -5.02 -29.68
CA LEU A 217 12.42 -4.56 -30.73
C LEU A 217 11.94 -3.24 -31.38
N PHE A 218 10.64 -3.09 -31.63
CA PHE A 218 10.09 -1.84 -32.13
C PHE A 218 10.29 -0.67 -31.15
N VAL A 219 10.02 -0.89 -29.87
CA VAL A 219 10.24 0.15 -28.84
C VAL A 219 11.73 0.51 -28.77
N ALA A 220 12.61 -0.47 -28.81
CA ALA A 220 14.07 -0.23 -28.83
C ALA A 220 14.49 0.56 -30.07
N ALA A 221 13.98 0.19 -31.25
CA ALA A 221 14.23 0.89 -32.51
C ALA A 221 13.74 2.34 -32.48
N MET A 222 12.50 2.57 -32.03
CA MET A 222 11.93 3.91 -31.89
C MET A 222 12.74 4.77 -30.92
N THR A 223 13.14 4.20 -29.79
CA THR A 223 13.96 4.91 -28.81
C THR A 223 15.34 5.27 -29.35
N ALA A 224 15.99 4.32 -30.04
CA ALA A 224 17.30 4.56 -30.69
C ALA A 224 17.21 5.62 -31.79
N ALA A 225 16.13 5.60 -32.60
CA ALA A 225 15.88 6.62 -33.62
C ALA A 225 15.67 8.03 -33.02
N LEU A 226 14.91 8.14 -31.92
CA LEU A 226 14.75 9.40 -31.19
C LEU A 226 16.07 9.99 -30.70
N LYS A 227 17.04 9.14 -30.38
CA LYS A 227 18.40 9.54 -29.98
C LYS A 227 19.34 9.81 -31.17
N GLY A 228 18.84 9.77 -32.41
CA GLY A 228 19.63 9.99 -33.61
C GLY A 228 20.53 8.80 -33.98
N GLY A 229 20.31 7.63 -33.40
CA GLY A 229 21.07 6.41 -33.70
C GLY A 229 20.81 5.87 -35.09
N LYS A 230 21.84 5.32 -35.74
CA LYS A 230 21.69 4.54 -36.98
C LYS A 230 21.26 3.13 -36.64
N LEU A 231 20.19 2.67 -37.25
CA LEU A 231 19.59 1.38 -36.96
C LEU A 231 19.64 0.48 -38.19
N TYR A 232 20.12 -0.74 -38.00
CA TYR A 232 20.09 -1.79 -39.02
C TYR A 232 19.22 -2.93 -38.50
N PHE A 233 18.13 -3.20 -39.19
CA PHE A 233 17.19 -4.25 -38.82
C PHE A 233 17.32 -5.41 -39.81
N PHE A 234 17.57 -6.62 -39.33
CA PHE A 234 17.62 -7.85 -40.11
C PHE A 234 16.56 -8.79 -39.58
N GLY A 235 15.60 -9.13 -40.40
CA GLY A 235 14.50 -10.05 -40.09
C GLY A 235 13.33 -9.85 -41.05
N ASP A 236 12.46 -10.87 -41.13
CA ASP A 236 11.22 -10.84 -41.92
C ASP A 236 10.11 -10.10 -41.17
#